data_1cbc8261057b1c2a7f173ae32f1a55ef
#
_entry.id   1cbc8261057b1c2a7f173ae32f1a55ef
#
_cell.length_a   1.000
_cell.length_b   1.000
_cell.length_c   1.000
_cell.angle_alpha   90.00
_cell.angle_beta   90.00
_cell.angle_gamma   90.00
#
_symmetry.space_group_name_H-M   'P 1'
#
loop_
_entity.id
_entity.type
_entity.pdbx_description
1 polymer ?
#
loop_
_entity_poly.entity_id
_entity_poly.type
_entity_poly.pdbx_seq_one_letter_code
_entity_poly.pdbx_strand_id
1 'polypeptide(L)'
;LSLAVALTVMVASFRGSVTQWLDAVLPSPLYVRSALSAAGGESALLPPGFDEAVAQLPGVDRVQPLRIGPLQLDAARPALTLMSRPLGSDPARALPLVAAALPVPEGRMGVYISEAVVDLYGLQPGMEWPALSRSFSPLKHDGQAQSALFFIAGVWRDYARQSGTVAMDRADYLRLTGDTRASDLALWPRDGTDLAQLQQAIRALAGPDAGTEAPTEAGAAGLEFVSSGAIRERS
;
A
#
# COMPACT_ATOMS: atom_id res chain seq x y z
N LEU A 1 -32.03 3.07 -29.75
CA LEU A 1 -30.63 3.21 -30.21
C LEU A 1 -29.81 4.10 -29.26
N SER A 2 -30.36 5.23 -28.79
CA SER A 2 -29.63 6.18 -27.91
C SER A 2 -29.25 5.62 -26.56
N LEU A 3 -30.12 4.85 -25.88
CA LEU A 3 -29.83 4.28 -24.54
C LEU A 3 -28.74 3.21 -24.57
N ALA A 4 -28.76 2.36 -25.60
CA ALA A 4 -27.74 1.31 -25.75
C ALA A 4 -26.34 1.91 -26.00
N VAL A 5 -26.27 2.97 -26.80
CA VAL A 5 -25.00 3.68 -27.06
C VAL A 5 -24.51 4.37 -25.78
N ALA A 6 -25.39 5.03 -25.04
CA ALA A 6 -25.02 5.68 -23.77
C ALA A 6 -24.51 4.68 -22.76
N LEU A 7 -25.15 3.51 -22.63
CA LEU A 7 -24.71 2.44 -21.73
C LEU A 7 -23.35 1.86 -22.14
N THR A 8 -23.14 1.64 -23.44
CA THR A 8 -21.86 1.13 -23.96
C THR A 8 -20.72 2.12 -23.68
N VAL A 9 -20.95 3.42 -23.92
CA VAL A 9 -19.96 4.47 -23.63
C VAL A 9 -19.67 4.55 -22.13
N MET A 10 -20.69 4.46 -21.28
CA MET A 10 -20.51 4.47 -19.83
C MET A 10 -19.70 3.28 -19.33
N VAL A 11 -20.00 2.07 -19.80
CA VAL A 11 -19.26 0.86 -19.44
C VAL A 11 -17.82 0.93 -19.94
N ALA A 12 -17.59 1.39 -21.18
CA ALA A 12 -16.24 1.54 -21.72
C ALA A 12 -15.42 2.58 -20.94
N SER A 13 -16.04 3.72 -20.59
CA SER A 13 -15.41 4.76 -19.78
C SER A 13 -15.07 4.26 -18.37
N PHE A 14 -15.99 3.53 -17.73
CA PHE A 14 -15.75 2.92 -16.41
C PHE A 14 -14.60 1.91 -16.46
N ARG A 15 -14.59 1.00 -17.42
CA ARG A 15 -13.49 0.04 -17.61
C ARG A 15 -12.16 0.75 -17.83
N GLY A 16 -12.12 1.78 -18.66
CA GLY A 16 -10.92 2.58 -18.87
C GLY A 16 -10.39 3.22 -17.58
N SER A 17 -11.29 3.79 -16.77
CA SER A 17 -10.94 4.40 -15.48
C SER A 17 -10.42 3.38 -14.48
N VAL A 18 -11.02 2.19 -14.38
CA VAL A 18 -10.58 1.10 -13.50
C VAL A 18 -9.22 0.56 -13.95
N THR A 19 -9.02 0.37 -15.25
CA THR A 19 -7.72 -0.09 -15.78
C THR A 19 -6.61 0.91 -15.47
N GLN A 20 -6.85 2.19 -15.73
CA GLN A 20 -5.89 3.26 -15.42
C GLN A 20 -5.58 3.33 -13.92
N TRP A 21 -6.60 3.15 -13.08
CA TRP A 21 -6.42 3.08 -11.62
C TRP A 21 -5.57 1.88 -11.22
N LEU A 22 -5.84 0.69 -11.78
CA LEU A 22 -5.04 -0.51 -11.53
C LEU A 22 -3.58 -0.31 -11.93
N ASP A 23 -3.32 0.33 -13.07
CA ASP A 23 -1.96 0.60 -13.54
C ASP A 23 -1.19 1.53 -12.59
N ALA A 24 -1.86 2.48 -11.97
CA ALA A 24 -1.24 3.38 -10.99
C ALA A 24 -1.04 2.72 -9.61
N VAL A 25 -2.05 1.98 -9.12
CA VAL A 25 -2.01 1.38 -7.77
C VAL A 25 -1.21 0.08 -7.75
N LEU A 26 -1.27 -0.71 -8.83
CA LEU A 26 -0.59 -2.00 -8.97
C LEU A 26 0.39 -1.99 -10.17
N PRO A 27 1.45 -1.17 -10.14
CA PRO A 27 2.38 -1.04 -11.26
C PRO A 27 3.28 -2.28 -11.45
N SER A 28 3.36 -3.15 -10.45
CA SER A 28 4.19 -4.36 -10.50
C SER A 28 3.47 -5.50 -11.19
N PRO A 29 4.16 -6.32 -11.99
CA PRO A 29 3.57 -7.52 -12.58
C PRO A 29 3.27 -8.63 -11.57
N LEU A 30 3.93 -8.63 -10.40
CA LEU A 30 3.77 -9.66 -9.39
C LEU A 30 3.77 -9.05 -7.97
N TYR A 31 2.82 -9.46 -7.15
CA TYR A 31 2.75 -9.13 -5.73
C TYR A 31 2.85 -10.39 -4.89
N VAL A 32 3.53 -10.28 -3.75
CA VAL A 32 3.67 -11.34 -2.75
C VAL A 32 3.16 -10.83 -1.42
N ARG A 33 2.30 -11.57 -0.79
CA ARG A 33 1.77 -11.28 0.55
C ARG A 33 1.56 -12.55 1.35
N SER A 34 1.39 -12.44 2.65
CA SER A 34 0.98 -13.57 3.46
C SER A 34 -0.43 -14.02 3.09
N ALA A 35 -0.66 -15.33 3.01
CA ALA A 35 -1.98 -15.90 2.75
C ALA A 35 -2.99 -15.57 3.87
N LEU A 36 -2.53 -15.32 5.10
CA LEU A 36 -3.38 -14.84 6.20
C LEU A 36 -3.95 -13.45 5.91
N SER A 37 -3.14 -12.53 5.36
CA SER A 37 -3.63 -11.22 4.91
C SER A 37 -4.63 -11.33 3.77
N ALA A 38 -4.43 -12.30 2.87
CA ALA A 38 -5.32 -12.56 1.75
C ALA A 38 -6.70 -13.07 2.18
N ALA A 39 -6.75 -13.84 3.26
CA ALA A 39 -8.00 -14.40 3.81
C ALA A 39 -8.86 -13.37 4.59
N GLY A 40 -8.46 -12.08 4.59
CA GLY A 40 -9.20 -11.01 5.28
C GLY A 40 -8.90 -10.90 6.78
N GLY A 41 -7.84 -11.56 7.24
CA GLY A 41 -7.29 -11.38 8.58
C GLY A 41 -6.57 -10.06 8.77
N GLU A 42 -6.09 -9.79 9.99
CA GLU A 42 -5.17 -8.68 10.23
C GLU A 42 -3.95 -8.81 9.30
N SER A 43 -3.42 -7.68 8.82
CA SER A 43 -2.30 -7.66 7.88
C SER A 43 -1.09 -8.39 8.48
N ALA A 44 -0.94 -9.68 8.15
CA ALA A 44 0.20 -10.46 8.59
C ALA A 44 1.46 -9.90 7.93
N LEU A 45 2.51 -9.76 8.73
CA LEU A 45 3.77 -9.23 8.28
C LEU A 45 4.63 -10.34 7.67
N LEU A 46 5.36 -9.99 6.64
CA LEU A 46 6.42 -10.81 6.08
C LEU A 46 7.61 -10.86 7.07
N PRO A 47 8.43 -11.92 7.04
CA PRO A 47 9.58 -12.02 7.93
C PRO A 47 10.54 -10.83 7.81
N PRO A 48 11.22 -10.42 8.87
CA PRO A 48 12.23 -9.38 8.80
C PRO A 48 13.32 -9.70 7.78
N GLY A 49 13.72 -8.74 6.96
CA GLY A 49 14.73 -8.92 5.91
C GLY A 49 14.28 -9.75 4.71
N PHE A 50 13.00 -10.11 4.64
CA PHE A 50 12.47 -10.94 3.54
C PHE A 50 12.54 -10.21 2.18
N ASP A 51 12.31 -8.93 2.15
CA ASP A 51 12.42 -8.08 0.96
C ASP A 51 13.88 -8.04 0.44
N GLU A 52 14.85 -7.94 1.34
CA GLU A 52 16.27 -7.98 1.00
C GLU A 52 16.67 -9.36 0.46
N ALA A 53 16.22 -10.45 1.10
CA ALA A 53 16.47 -11.80 0.65
C ALA A 53 15.87 -12.08 -0.73
N VAL A 54 14.63 -11.64 -0.97
CA VAL A 54 13.96 -11.77 -2.26
C VAL A 54 14.68 -10.96 -3.35
N ALA A 55 15.17 -9.77 -3.02
CA ALA A 55 15.91 -8.93 -3.98
C ALA A 55 17.21 -9.58 -4.47
N GLN A 56 17.79 -10.53 -3.72
CA GLN A 56 19.01 -11.27 -4.11
C GLN A 56 18.73 -12.50 -4.98
N LEU A 57 17.46 -12.88 -5.17
CA LEU A 57 17.13 -14.06 -5.98
C LEU A 57 17.45 -13.84 -7.45
N PRO A 58 17.99 -14.86 -8.15
CA PRO A 58 18.12 -14.84 -9.59
C PRO A 58 16.75 -14.61 -10.25
N GLY A 59 16.72 -13.74 -11.27
CA GLY A 59 15.47 -13.40 -11.97
C GLY A 59 14.67 -12.27 -11.36
N VAL A 60 15.07 -11.71 -10.22
CA VAL A 60 14.48 -10.50 -9.65
C VAL A 60 15.24 -9.26 -10.17
N ASP A 61 14.51 -8.32 -10.77
CA ASP A 61 15.05 -7.02 -11.17
C ASP A 61 14.91 -6.00 -10.04
N ARG A 62 13.70 -5.91 -9.45
CA ARG A 62 13.40 -4.93 -8.42
C ARG A 62 12.35 -5.46 -7.45
N VAL A 63 12.50 -5.07 -6.17
CA VAL A 63 11.55 -5.31 -5.08
C VAL A 63 11.18 -3.98 -4.45
N GLN A 64 9.90 -3.79 -4.15
CA GLN A 64 9.42 -2.66 -3.36
C GLN A 64 8.56 -3.18 -2.21
N PRO A 65 9.00 -3.00 -0.96
CA PRO A 65 8.19 -3.35 0.20
C PRO A 65 7.04 -2.35 0.40
N LEU A 66 5.87 -2.90 0.72
CA LEU A 66 4.70 -2.14 1.12
C LEU A 66 4.32 -2.51 2.55
N ARG A 67 3.94 -1.51 3.33
CA ARG A 67 3.39 -1.71 4.66
C ARG A 67 1.93 -1.23 4.65
N ILE A 68 1.02 -2.16 4.75
CA ILE A 68 -0.42 -1.91 4.80
C ILE A 68 -0.91 -2.42 6.15
N GLY A 69 -1.70 -1.62 6.85
CA GLY A 69 -2.22 -2.00 8.15
C GLY A 69 -3.34 -1.10 8.62
N PRO A 70 -4.06 -1.49 9.67
CA PRO A 70 -5.12 -0.67 10.25
C PRO A 70 -4.55 0.58 10.92
N LEU A 71 -5.29 1.67 10.84
CA LEU A 71 -5.01 2.95 11.49
C LEU A 71 -6.26 3.41 12.24
N GLN A 72 -6.28 3.21 13.55
CA GLN A 72 -7.37 3.66 14.40
C GLN A 72 -7.08 5.06 14.94
N LEU A 73 -7.79 6.05 14.44
CA LEU A 73 -7.68 7.46 14.89
C LEU A 73 -8.74 7.86 15.89
N ASP A 74 -9.93 7.27 15.75
CA ASP A 74 -11.11 7.58 16.57
C ASP A 74 -11.87 6.27 16.82
N ALA A 75 -12.05 5.92 18.08
CA ALA A 75 -12.73 4.69 18.47
C ALA A 75 -14.22 4.66 18.05
N ALA A 76 -14.82 5.82 17.79
CA ALA A 76 -16.21 5.94 17.32
C ALA A 76 -16.36 5.80 15.80
N ARG A 77 -15.25 5.67 15.07
CA ARG A 77 -15.22 5.55 13.60
C ARG A 77 -14.54 4.27 13.16
N PRO A 78 -14.86 3.76 11.96
CA PRO A 78 -14.13 2.64 11.39
C PRO A 78 -12.63 2.93 11.31
N ALA A 79 -11.82 1.91 11.50
CA ALA A 79 -10.38 2.02 11.27
C ALA A 79 -10.11 2.36 9.80
N LEU A 80 -9.21 3.31 9.59
CA LEU A 80 -8.65 3.60 8.28
C LEU A 80 -7.58 2.56 7.93
N THR A 81 -7.17 2.55 6.69
CA THR A 81 -5.97 1.82 6.25
C THR A 81 -4.81 2.78 6.15
N LEU A 82 -3.70 2.49 6.82
CA LEU A 82 -2.42 3.14 6.55
C LEU A 82 -1.69 2.34 5.47
N MET A 83 -1.27 3.01 4.41
CA MET A 83 -0.47 2.43 3.33
C MET A 83 0.84 3.20 3.20
N SER A 84 1.94 2.54 3.53
CA SER A 84 3.28 3.07 3.32
C SER A 84 3.93 2.38 2.13
N ARG A 85 4.32 3.18 1.13
CA ARG A 85 4.98 2.72 -0.10
C ARG A 85 5.93 3.79 -0.62
N PRO A 86 6.93 3.45 -1.43
CA PRO A 86 7.74 4.45 -2.09
C PRO A 86 6.88 5.32 -3.01
N LEU A 87 6.79 6.62 -2.73
CA LEU A 87 6.05 7.59 -3.54
C LEU A 87 6.98 8.39 -4.45
N GLY A 88 8.26 8.52 -4.07
CA GLY A 88 9.26 9.26 -4.82
C GLY A 88 8.95 10.76 -4.92
N SER A 89 9.56 11.43 -5.89
CA SER A 89 9.38 12.86 -6.14
C SER A 89 8.07 13.19 -6.87
N ASP A 90 7.44 12.19 -7.50
CA ASP A 90 6.18 12.36 -8.24
C ASP A 90 5.14 11.35 -7.74
N PRO A 91 4.37 11.70 -6.71
CA PRO A 91 3.35 10.82 -6.13
C PRO A 91 2.24 10.41 -7.10
N ALA A 92 2.01 11.19 -8.16
CA ALA A 92 1.00 10.87 -9.18
C ALA A 92 1.31 9.59 -9.96
N ARG A 93 2.58 9.16 -9.97
CA ARG A 93 2.99 7.88 -10.57
C ARG A 93 2.63 6.66 -9.72
N ALA A 94 2.45 6.88 -8.42
CA ALA A 94 2.19 5.82 -7.45
C ALA A 94 0.74 5.82 -6.94
N LEU A 95 0.05 6.95 -7.05
CA LEU A 95 -1.32 7.15 -6.58
C LEU A 95 -2.15 7.85 -7.67
N PRO A 96 -3.38 7.39 -7.97
CA PRO A 96 -4.29 8.04 -8.89
C PRO A 96 -4.88 9.31 -8.23
N LEU A 97 -4.11 10.38 -8.23
CA LEU A 97 -4.49 11.63 -7.61
C LEU A 97 -5.70 12.26 -8.31
N VAL A 98 -6.58 12.87 -7.53
CA VAL A 98 -7.76 13.63 -8.03
C VAL A 98 -7.34 14.95 -8.65
N ALA A 99 -6.30 15.57 -8.08
CA ALA A 99 -5.69 16.81 -8.55
C ALA A 99 -4.17 16.77 -8.31
N ALA A 100 -3.43 17.72 -8.86
CA ALA A 100 -2.00 17.83 -8.61
C ALA A 100 -1.70 17.92 -7.10
N ALA A 101 -0.67 17.20 -6.67
CA ALA A 101 -0.23 17.25 -5.27
C ALA A 101 0.29 18.65 -4.92
N LEU A 102 0.01 19.09 -3.71
CA LEU A 102 0.57 20.30 -3.16
C LEU A 102 2.02 20.06 -2.69
N PRO A 103 2.90 21.05 -2.82
CA PRO A 103 4.24 20.96 -2.25
C PRO A 103 4.14 20.86 -0.73
N VAL A 104 4.87 19.90 -0.16
CA VAL A 104 4.89 19.69 1.30
C VAL A 104 5.77 20.77 1.94
N PRO A 105 5.25 21.53 2.92
CA PRO A 105 6.05 22.54 3.61
C PRO A 105 7.22 21.93 4.38
N GLU A 106 8.29 22.69 4.54
CA GLU A 106 9.44 22.26 5.33
C GLU A 106 9.04 21.88 6.77
N GLY A 107 9.64 20.83 7.29
CA GLY A 107 9.33 20.32 8.64
C GLY A 107 7.99 19.58 8.74
N ARG A 108 7.32 19.30 7.63
CA ARG A 108 6.08 18.50 7.57
C ARG A 108 6.31 17.19 6.83
N MET A 109 5.46 16.21 7.12
CA MET A 109 5.38 14.97 6.38
C MET A 109 4.13 14.98 5.51
N GLY A 110 4.31 14.76 4.20
CA GLY A 110 3.21 14.74 3.25
C GLY A 110 2.43 13.43 3.36
N VAL A 111 1.10 13.53 3.45
CA VAL A 111 0.21 12.38 3.36
C VAL A 111 -0.84 12.62 2.27
N TYR A 112 -1.29 11.51 1.70
CA TYR A 112 -2.30 11.49 0.64
C TYR A 112 -3.49 10.70 1.14
N ILE A 113 -4.66 11.32 1.18
CA ILE A 113 -5.87 10.72 1.71
C ILE A 113 -6.81 10.29 0.59
N SER A 114 -7.54 9.21 0.79
CA SER A 114 -8.57 8.80 -0.18
C SER A 114 -9.81 9.71 -0.07
N GLU A 115 -10.64 9.72 -1.13
CA GLU A 115 -11.91 10.47 -1.15
C GLU A 115 -12.79 10.09 0.06
N ALA A 116 -12.82 8.82 0.46
CA ALA A 116 -13.56 8.39 1.64
C ALA A 116 -13.07 9.04 2.95
N VAL A 117 -11.77 9.32 3.10
CA VAL A 117 -11.24 10.04 4.27
C VAL A 117 -11.65 11.51 4.26
N VAL A 118 -11.71 12.14 3.08
CA VAL A 118 -12.25 13.51 2.93
C VAL A 118 -13.66 13.57 3.50
N ASP A 119 -14.53 12.65 3.10
CA ASP A 119 -15.93 12.62 3.53
C ASP A 119 -16.07 12.31 5.02
N LEU A 120 -15.32 11.36 5.54
CA LEU A 120 -15.40 10.91 6.93
C LEU A 120 -14.86 11.93 7.94
N TYR A 121 -13.81 12.67 7.57
CA TYR A 121 -13.10 13.57 8.50
C TYR A 121 -13.20 15.05 8.13
N GLY A 122 -13.81 15.41 7.00
CA GLY A 122 -13.93 16.79 6.53
C GLY A 122 -12.60 17.44 6.18
N LEU A 123 -11.63 16.63 5.73
CA LEU A 123 -10.26 17.07 5.47
C LEU A 123 -10.08 17.48 4.01
N GLN A 124 -9.16 18.40 3.77
CA GLN A 124 -8.82 18.89 2.42
C GLN A 124 -7.31 19.03 2.24
N PRO A 125 -6.79 18.97 1.01
CA PRO A 125 -5.41 19.32 0.73
C PRO A 125 -5.06 20.71 1.27
N GLY A 126 -3.86 20.85 1.82
CA GLY A 126 -3.41 22.08 2.45
C GLY A 126 -3.62 22.15 3.96
N MET A 127 -4.40 21.24 4.52
CA MET A 127 -4.62 21.17 5.98
C MET A 127 -3.54 20.35 6.69
N GLU A 128 -3.27 20.71 7.93
CA GLU A 128 -2.55 19.82 8.87
C GLU A 128 -3.53 18.82 9.50
N TRP A 129 -3.02 17.65 9.90
CA TRP A 129 -3.86 16.62 10.51
C TRP A 129 -3.39 16.23 11.93
N PRO A 130 -3.76 17.00 12.96
CA PRO A 130 -3.33 16.75 14.34
C PRO A 130 -3.75 15.39 14.91
N ALA A 131 -4.88 14.83 14.47
CA ALA A 131 -5.30 13.50 14.92
C ALA A 131 -4.33 12.42 14.46
N LEU A 132 -3.83 12.50 13.22
CA LEU A 132 -2.81 11.60 12.72
C LEU A 132 -1.48 11.77 13.47
N SER A 133 -1.11 13.01 13.80
CA SER A 133 0.10 13.29 14.59
C SER A 133 0.09 12.61 15.96
N ARG A 134 -1.06 12.54 16.61
CA ARG A 134 -1.21 11.87 17.91
C ARG A 134 -1.14 10.34 17.85
N SER A 135 -1.33 9.74 16.68
CA SER A 135 -1.29 8.29 16.51
C SER A 135 0.13 7.72 16.41
N PHE A 136 1.10 8.59 16.21
CA PHE A 136 2.51 8.22 16.19
C PHE A 136 3.22 8.70 17.43
N SER A 137 4.14 7.89 17.95
CA SER A 137 5.00 8.31 19.04
C SER A 137 5.86 9.49 18.61
N PRO A 138 6.15 10.43 19.53
CA PRO A 138 7.03 11.56 19.22
C PRO A 138 8.39 11.08 18.68
N LEU A 139 8.86 11.74 17.64
CA LEU A 139 10.22 11.54 17.13
C LEU A 139 11.24 12.09 18.12
N LYS A 140 12.35 11.39 18.28
CA LYS A 140 13.49 11.92 19.05
C LYS A 140 14.41 12.67 18.08
N HIS A 141 14.52 13.96 18.28
CA HIS A 141 15.48 14.81 17.55
C HIS A 141 16.30 15.58 18.58
N ASP A 142 17.62 15.45 18.56
CA ASP A 142 18.56 16.07 19.51
C ASP A 142 18.17 15.88 20.99
N GLY A 143 17.65 14.69 21.32
CA GLY A 143 17.22 14.35 22.68
C GLY A 143 15.86 14.94 23.09
N GLN A 144 15.20 15.72 22.25
CA GLN A 144 13.86 16.25 22.47
C GLN A 144 12.80 15.43 21.73
N ALA A 145 11.67 15.20 22.40
CA ALA A 145 10.51 14.56 21.78
C ALA A 145 9.74 15.60 20.94
N GLN A 146 9.68 15.40 19.64
CA GLN A 146 8.94 16.26 18.72
C GLN A 146 7.84 15.45 18.02
N SER A 147 6.60 15.92 18.10
CA SER A 147 5.49 15.29 17.37
C SER A 147 5.68 15.45 15.87
N ALA A 148 5.43 14.38 15.12
CA ALA A 148 5.35 14.46 13.67
C ALA A 148 4.20 15.37 13.26
N LEU A 149 4.44 16.26 12.30
CA LEU A 149 3.42 17.15 11.76
C LEU A 149 3.05 16.67 10.35
N PHE A 150 1.80 16.26 10.18
CA PHE A 150 1.30 15.76 8.91
C PHE A 150 0.55 16.84 8.15
N PHE A 151 0.91 16.95 6.87
CA PHE A 151 0.31 17.86 5.90
C PHE A 151 -0.40 17.05 4.81
N ILE A 152 -1.66 17.34 4.54
CA ILE A 152 -2.43 16.68 3.49
C ILE A 152 -2.00 17.28 2.15
N ALA A 153 -1.14 16.55 1.42
CA ALA A 153 -0.58 16.99 0.17
C ALA A 153 -1.49 16.69 -1.04
N GLY A 154 -2.44 15.76 -0.90
CA GLY A 154 -3.35 15.45 -2.00
C GLY A 154 -4.44 14.46 -1.62
N VAL A 155 -5.40 14.34 -2.54
CA VAL A 155 -6.48 13.36 -2.49
C VAL A 155 -6.33 12.38 -3.65
N TRP A 156 -6.55 11.11 -3.39
CA TRP A 156 -6.48 10.06 -4.40
C TRP A 156 -7.70 9.15 -4.39
N ARG A 157 -7.95 8.49 -5.51
CA ARG A 157 -9.06 7.54 -5.67
C ARG A 157 -8.64 6.17 -5.18
N ASP A 158 -9.31 5.66 -4.16
CA ASP A 158 -9.15 4.28 -3.70
C ASP A 158 -10.47 3.52 -3.88
N TYR A 159 -10.57 2.78 -4.98
CA TYR A 159 -11.75 1.96 -5.25
C TYR A 159 -11.78 0.65 -4.46
N ALA A 160 -10.69 0.30 -3.79
CA ALA A 160 -10.57 -0.97 -3.09
C ALA A 160 -11.03 -0.90 -1.63
N ARG A 161 -10.93 0.29 -0.98
CA ARG A 161 -11.13 0.42 0.48
C ARG A 161 -12.14 1.51 0.81
N GLN A 162 -13.34 1.08 1.17
CA GLN A 162 -14.45 1.99 1.47
C GLN A 162 -14.30 2.72 2.82
N SER A 163 -13.57 2.14 3.79
CA SER A 163 -13.31 2.79 5.09
C SER A 163 -12.30 3.93 5.01
N GLY A 164 -11.62 4.08 3.88
CA GLY A 164 -10.64 5.12 3.64
C GLY A 164 -9.20 4.70 3.88
N THR A 165 -8.30 5.33 3.15
CA THR A 165 -6.87 5.04 3.16
C THR A 165 -6.05 6.31 3.30
N VAL A 166 -5.02 6.24 4.12
CA VAL A 166 -3.96 7.24 4.25
C VAL A 166 -2.69 6.66 3.64
N ALA A 167 -2.22 7.24 2.56
CA ALA A 167 -0.97 6.86 1.92
C ALA A 167 0.15 7.81 2.35
N MET A 168 1.32 7.26 2.67
CA MET A 168 2.53 8.02 3.00
C MET A 168 3.77 7.41 2.36
N ASP A 169 4.81 8.22 2.21
CA ASP A 169 6.08 7.73 1.70
C ASP A 169 6.73 6.72 2.66
N ARG A 170 7.36 5.70 2.09
CA ARG A 170 8.02 4.64 2.88
C ARG A 170 9.16 5.16 3.75
N ALA A 171 9.92 6.13 3.26
CA ALA A 171 11.01 6.72 4.03
C ALA A 171 10.49 7.49 5.25
N ASP A 172 9.37 8.20 5.11
CA ASP A 172 8.71 8.89 6.22
C ASP A 172 8.19 7.92 7.26
N TYR A 173 7.55 6.82 6.82
CA TYR A 173 7.08 5.76 7.72
C TYR A 173 8.22 5.13 8.52
N LEU A 174 9.33 4.79 7.86
CA LEU A 174 10.51 4.22 8.52
C LEU A 174 11.11 5.19 9.54
N ARG A 175 11.16 6.47 9.20
CA ARG A 175 11.64 7.52 10.10
C ARG A 175 10.76 7.67 11.35
N LEU A 176 9.43 7.51 11.18
CA LEU A 176 8.44 7.61 12.27
C LEU A 176 8.45 6.41 13.20
N THR A 177 8.54 5.20 12.65
CA THR A 177 8.25 3.98 13.39
C THR A 177 9.46 3.10 13.64
N GLY A 178 10.50 3.21 12.81
CA GLY A 178 11.60 2.26 12.76
C GLY A 178 11.19 0.85 12.29
N ASP A 179 9.91 0.65 11.90
CA ASP A 179 9.40 -0.66 11.46
C ASP A 179 9.76 -0.91 10.00
N THR A 180 10.76 -1.75 9.78
CA THR A 180 11.23 -2.14 8.45
C THR A 180 10.37 -3.22 7.80
N ARG A 181 9.54 -3.93 8.57
CA ARG A 181 8.73 -5.05 8.09
C ARG A 181 7.74 -4.61 7.01
N ALA A 182 7.47 -5.49 6.08
CA ALA A 182 6.48 -5.32 5.03
C ALA A 182 5.29 -6.25 5.24
N SER A 183 4.11 -5.87 4.76
CA SER A 183 2.94 -6.75 4.63
C SER A 183 2.88 -7.37 3.23
N ASP A 184 3.37 -6.64 2.24
CA ASP A 184 3.36 -7.01 0.83
C ASP A 184 4.68 -6.62 0.17
N LEU A 185 5.06 -7.36 -0.87
CA LEU A 185 6.15 -7.01 -1.77
C LEU A 185 5.62 -6.84 -3.19
N ALA A 186 5.95 -5.74 -3.83
CA ALA A 186 5.80 -5.57 -5.25
C ALA A 186 7.11 -6.00 -5.94
N LEU A 187 7.01 -6.90 -6.91
CA LEU A 187 8.13 -7.57 -7.56
C LEU A 187 8.13 -7.32 -9.06
N TRP A 188 9.27 -6.92 -9.60
CA TRP A 188 9.54 -6.87 -11.03
C TRP A 188 10.54 -7.97 -11.38
N PRO A 189 10.06 -9.08 -11.99
CA PRO A 189 10.96 -10.09 -12.53
C PRO A 189 11.74 -9.55 -13.73
N ARG A 190 12.93 -10.07 -13.95
CA ARG A 190 13.69 -9.83 -15.20
C ARG A 190 12.99 -10.49 -16.39
N ASP A 191 13.18 -9.93 -17.56
CA ASP A 191 12.66 -10.51 -18.79
C ASP A 191 13.13 -11.96 -18.97
N GLY A 192 12.20 -12.84 -19.35
CA GLY A 192 12.48 -14.25 -19.56
C GLY A 192 12.57 -15.11 -18.30
N THR A 193 12.30 -14.54 -17.11
CA THR A 193 12.29 -15.30 -15.86
C THR A 193 11.11 -16.27 -15.83
N ASP A 194 11.37 -17.53 -15.46
CA ASP A 194 10.31 -18.49 -15.12
C ASP A 194 9.64 -18.11 -13.79
N LEU A 195 8.42 -17.60 -13.91
CA LEU A 195 7.67 -17.13 -12.74
C LEU A 195 7.33 -18.26 -11.75
N ALA A 196 7.11 -19.49 -12.23
CA ALA A 196 6.82 -20.62 -11.37
C ALA A 196 8.04 -21.00 -10.51
N GLN A 197 9.22 -21.04 -11.14
CA GLN A 197 10.47 -21.28 -10.44
C GLN A 197 10.79 -20.14 -9.45
N LEU A 198 10.59 -18.88 -9.84
CA LEU A 198 10.78 -17.73 -8.97
C LEU A 198 9.85 -17.78 -7.74
N GLN A 199 8.57 -18.10 -7.92
CA GLN A 199 7.62 -18.26 -6.83
C GLN A 199 8.01 -19.38 -5.87
N GLN A 200 8.55 -20.51 -6.38
CA GLN A 200 9.06 -21.59 -5.53
C GLN A 200 10.27 -21.14 -4.73
N ALA A 201 11.21 -20.41 -5.33
CA ALA A 201 12.37 -19.87 -4.63
C ALA A 201 11.96 -18.89 -3.51
N ILE A 202 10.98 -18.01 -3.78
CA ILE A 202 10.45 -17.08 -2.78
C ILE A 202 9.76 -17.83 -1.63
N ARG A 203 8.98 -18.88 -1.91
CA ARG A 203 8.38 -19.73 -0.85
C ARG A 203 9.44 -20.41 0.01
N ALA A 204 10.53 -20.88 -0.61
CA ALA A 204 11.62 -21.51 0.12
C ALA A 204 12.34 -20.56 1.08
N LEU A 205 12.46 -19.26 0.72
CA LEU A 205 13.01 -18.23 1.62
C LEU A 205 12.10 -17.96 2.82
N ALA A 206 10.80 -18.00 2.62
CA ALA A 206 9.84 -17.74 3.68
C ALA A 206 9.87 -18.80 4.80
N GLY A 207 10.35 -20.02 4.50
CA GLY A 207 10.32 -21.14 5.43
C GLY A 207 8.89 -21.69 5.67
N PRO A 208 8.77 -22.77 6.46
CA PRO A 208 7.46 -23.38 6.75
C PRO A 208 6.56 -22.51 7.63
N ASP A 209 7.12 -21.50 8.33
CA ASP A 209 6.42 -20.69 9.33
C ASP A 209 6.19 -19.23 8.88
N ALA A 210 6.32 -18.94 7.60
CA ALA A 210 6.19 -17.58 7.08
C ALA A 210 4.76 -17.05 7.24
N GLY A 211 4.55 -16.25 8.26
CA GLY A 211 3.30 -15.56 8.54
C GLY A 211 2.68 -15.79 9.90
N THR A 212 3.39 -16.44 10.83
CA THR A 212 2.85 -16.71 12.17
C THR A 212 3.78 -16.17 13.25
N GLU A 213 3.36 -15.12 13.96
CA GLU A 213 3.96 -14.78 15.28
C GLU A 213 3.42 -15.65 16.43
N ALA A 214 2.54 -16.62 16.15
CA ALA A 214 2.05 -17.59 17.14
C ALA A 214 1.83 -18.95 16.48
N PRO A 215 2.33 -20.05 17.06
CA PRO A 215 2.03 -21.41 16.61
C PRO A 215 0.58 -21.73 17.00
N THR A 216 -0.35 -21.58 16.08
CA THR A 216 -1.70 -22.15 16.23
C THR A 216 -1.83 -23.26 15.21
N GLU A 217 -2.37 -24.41 15.63
CA GLU A 217 -2.47 -25.71 14.95
C GLU A 217 -3.30 -25.71 13.63
N ALA A 218 -3.30 -24.66 12.85
CA ALA A 218 -4.02 -24.57 11.58
C ALA A 218 -3.11 -24.11 10.45
N GLY A 219 -2.46 -25.07 9.82
CA GLY A 219 -1.98 -25.01 8.45
C GLY A 219 -0.93 -23.95 8.15
N ALA A 220 0.19 -24.36 7.58
CA ALA A 220 1.24 -23.50 7.02
C ALA A 220 0.64 -22.28 6.32
N ALA A 221 0.75 -21.11 6.93
CA ALA A 221 0.35 -19.86 6.34
C ALA A 221 1.27 -19.56 5.15
N GLY A 222 0.87 -20.03 3.98
CA GLY A 222 1.60 -19.88 2.73
C GLY A 222 1.70 -18.42 2.29
N LEU A 223 2.57 -18.18 1.32
CA LEU A 223 2.59 -16.93 0.57
C LEU A 223 1.54 -16.98 -0.55
N GLU A 224 0.80 -15.90 -0.72
CA GLU A 224 -0.05 -15.68 -1.89
C GLU A 224 0.69 -14.84 -2.92
N PHE A 225 0.59 -15.27 -4.17
CA PHE A 225 1.13 -14.55 -5.32
C PHE A 225 -0.02 -14.03 -6.17
N VAL A 226 -0.02 -12.73 -6.40
CA VAL A 226 -1.05 -12.06 -7.19
C VAL A 226 -0.37 -11.43 -8.40
N SER A 227 -0.74 -11.91 -9.59
CA SER A 227 -0.33 -11.30 -10.85
C SER A 227 -1.28 -10.15 -11.20
N SER A 228 -0.72 -8.99 -11.57
CA SER A 228 -1.52 -7.87 -12.06
C SER A 228 -2.29 -8.22 -13.34
N GLY A 229 -1.76 -9.13 -14.18
CA GLY A 229 -2.45 -9.67 -15.34
C GLY A 229 -3.73 -10.44 -14.95
N ALA A 230 -3.66 -11.31 -13.95
CA ALA A 230 -4.82 -12.07 -13.47
C ALA A 230 -5.92 -11.18 -12.85
N ILE A 231 -5.55 -10.04 -12.27
CA ILE A 231 -6.52 -9.06 -11.76
C ILE A 231 -7.22 -8.35 -12.93
N ARG A 232 -6.45 -7.96 -13.96
CA ARG A 232 -6.99 -7.28 -15.15
C ARG A 232 -7.95 -8.15 -15.97
N GLU A 233 -7.72 -9.46 -16.01
CA GLU A 233 -8.62 -10.41 -16.70
C GLU A 233 -9.96 -10.62 -15.99
N ARG A 234 -10.03 -10.35 -14.68
CA ARG A 234 -11.25 -10.49 -13.86
C ARG A 234 -12.07 -9.20 -13.74
N SER A 235 -11.55 -8.06 -14.23
CA SER A 235 -12.19 -6.74 -14.18
C SER A 235 -12.81 -6.36 -15.53
#